data_68b7e0ef8bb20447e949147bef1374a7
#
_entry.id   68b7e0ef8bb20447e949147bef1374a7
#
_cell.length_a   1.000
_cell.length_b   1.000
_cell.length_c   1.000
_cell.angle_alpha   90.00
_cell.angle_beta   90.00
_cell.angle_gamma   90.00
#
_symmetry.space_group_name_H-M   'P 1'
#
loop_
_entity.id
_entity.type
_entity.pdbx_description
1 polymer ?
#
loop_
_entity_poly.entity_id
_entity_poly.type
_entity_poly.pdbx_seq_one_letter_code
_entity_poly.pdbx_strand_id
1 'polypeptide(L)'
;MMFAAVTSMLGQEAKYKFDMGGQLGMSGYLGDANTSNIFKHPGFSVGLSFRYIPNVRMAVRGVFNTLSLSGNTADMENVLPDGMVYDFKSQIYDLGVRYEFNFFPYGVGETYKRLRRWTPYLTAGVGVALATCDGNSAVAPNIPLGFGVKYKPRERWNVGLEFTMTKNFSDKIDGKQLNDLYGIKSSFLKNTDWYSNISVSVTYEFGERCSTCHYVD
;
A
#
# COMPACT_ATOMS: atom_id res chain seq x y z
N MET A 1 6.27 -8.74 31.84
CA MET A 1 7.68 -8.98 31.50
C MET A 1 7.90 -9.28 30.01
N MET A 2 7.19 -8.58 29.08
CA MET A 2 7.25 -8.85 27.62
C MET A 2 7.70 -7.64 26.78
N PHE A 3 8.11 -6.53 27.41
CA PHE A 3 8.58 -5.31 26.74
C PHE A 3 10.10 -5.23 26.54
N ALA A 4 10.89 -6.14 27.13
CA ALA A 4 12.35 -6.09 27.06
C ALA A 4 12.97 -6.79 25.83
N ALA A 5 12.19 -7.53 25.05
CA ALA A 5 12.71 -8.28 23.89
C ALA A 5 12.76 -7.49 22.59
N VAL A 6 12.19 -6.27 22.55
CA VAL A 6 12.15 -5.44 21.32
C VAL A 6 13.43 -4.60 21.14
N THR A 7 14.18 -4.37 22.21
CA THR A 7 15.38 -3.51 22.16
C THR A 7 16.65 -4.18 21.61
N SER A 8 16.70 -5.51 21.57
CA SER A 8 17.84 -6.25 21.02
C SER A 8 17.79 -6.49 19.50
N MET A 9 16.75 -6.06 18.83
CA MET A 9 16.65 -6.02 17.36
C MET A 9 17.14 -4.69 16.74
N LEU A 10 17.87 -3.87 17.45
CA LEU A 10 18.60 -2.72 16.94
C LEU A 10 19.76 -3.22 16.07
N GLY A 11 19.36 -3.90 14.97
CA GLY A 11 20.26 -4.36 13.93
C GLY A 11 20.89 -3.17 13.22
N GLN A 12 21.96 -3.45 12.53
CA GLN A 12 22.83 -2.54 11.80
C GLN A 12 22.09 -1.32 11.24
N GLU A 13 22.60 -0.14 11.54
CA GLU A 13 22.06 1.12 11.02
C GLU A 13 22.16 1.17 9.49
N ALA A 14 21.11 1.66 8.85
CA ALA A 14 21.15 1.95 7.43
C ALA A 14 22.06 3.16 7.15
N LYS A 15 22.77 3.18 6.02
CA LYS A 15 23.66 4.29 5.64
C LYS A 15 22.90 5.62 5.47
N TYR A 16 21.70 5.57 4.92
CA TYR A 16 20.83 6.72 4.70
C TYR A 16 19.60 6.66 5.60
N LYS A 17 19.14 7.84 6.07
CA LYS A 17 17.98 7.95 6.97
C LYS A 17 16.66 7.97 6.24
N PHE A 18 16.66 8.55 5.05
CA PHE A 18 15.43 8.83 4.31
C PHE A 18 15.54 8.36 2.87
N ASP A 19 14.41 8.00 2.28
CA ASP A 19 14.23 7.93 0.84
C ASP A 19 12.91 8.57 0.42
N MET A 20 12.86 9.04 -0.82
CA MET A 20 11.65 9.55 -1.46
C MET A 20 11.61 9.13 -2.92
N GLY A 21 10.41 8.98 -3.44
CA GLY A 21 10.25 8.66 -4.85
C GLY A 21 8.81 8.51 -5.28
N GLY A 22 8.67 8.09 -6.53
CA GLY A 22 7.38 7.86 -7.16
C GLY A 22 7.10 6.39 -7.40
N GLN A 23 5.84 6.09 -7.59
CA GLN A 23 5.35 4.77 -7.97
C GLN A 23 4.26 4.86 -9.03
N LEU A 24 4.28 3.91 -9.94
CA LEU A 24 3.30 3.72 -10.99
C LEU A 24 2.77 2.30 -10.93
N GLY A 25 1.49 2.11 -11.19
CA GLY A 25 0.92 0.78 -11.08
C GLY A 25 -0.46 0.62 -11.71
N MET A 26 -1.02 -0.53 -11.43
CA MET A 26 -2.36 -0.92 -11.83
C MET A 26 -3.17 -1.22 -10.58
N SER A 27 -4.38 -0.68 -10.51
CA SER A 27 -5.34 -0.93 -9.44
C SER A 27 -6.46 -1.85 -9.93
N GLY A 28 -7.00 -2.63 -9.01
CA GLY A 28 -8.14 -3.49 -9.25
C GLY A 28 -9.11 -3.42 -8.07
N TYR A 29 -10.41 -3.53 -8.38
CA TYR A 29 -11.48 -3.54 -7.40
C TYR A 29 -11.94 -4.97 -7.11
N LEU A 30 -12.26 -5.24 -5.85
CA LEU A 30 -12.80 -6.48 -5.34
C LEU A 30 -13.87 -6.14 -4.32
N GLY A 31 -15.13 -6.21 -4.72
CA GLY A 31 -16.28 -5.87 -3.89
C GLY A 31 -17.56 -6.43 -4.50
N ASP A 32 -18.70 -5.85 -4.17
CA ASP A 32 -20.00 -6.34 -4.57
C ASP A 32 -20.17 -6.42 -6.10
N ALA A 33 -19.52 -5.55 -6.87
CA ALA A 33 -19.57 -5.53 -8.33
C ALA A 33 -18.52 -6.41 -9.05
N ASN A 34 -17.59 -7.04 -8.33
CA ASN A 34 -16.58 -7.93 -8.93
C ASN A 34 -16.05 -8.93 -7.90
N THR A 35 -16.60 -10.15 -7.94
CA THR A 35 -16.27 -11.22 -6.96
C THR A 35 -15.22 -12.20 -7.43
N SER A 36 -14.88 -12.24 -8.75
CA SER A 36 -14.11 -13.35 -9.31
C SER A 36 -12.72 -12.98 -9.87
N ASN A 37 -12.48 -11.74 -10.30
CA ASN A 37 -11.21 -11.35 -10.92
C ASN A 37 -10.74 -9.96 -10.51
N ILE A 38 -9.66 -9.89 -9.73
CA ILE A 38 -9.06 -8.65 -9.17
C ILE A 38 -8.69 -7.63 -10.26
N PHE A 39 -8.33 -8.08 -11.46
CA PHE A 39 -7.84 -7.23 -12.56
C PHE A 39 -8.71 -7.32 -13.83
N LYS A 40 -10.00 -7.57 -13.70
CA LYS A 40 -10.89 -7.65 -14.88
C LYS A 40 -11.06 -6.29 -15.58
N HIS A 41 -11.08 -5.22 -14.80
CA HIS A 41 -11.06 -3.82 -15.27
C HIS A 41 -9.92 -3.06 -14.58
N PRO A 42 -8.65 -3.22 -15.05
CA PRO A 42 -7.52 -2.60 -14.39
C PRO A 42 -7.56 -1.07 -14.52
N GLY A 43 -7.50 -0.39 -13.40
CA GLY A 43 -7.30 1.04 -13.33
C GLY A 43 -5.81 1.40 -13.27
N PHE A 44 -5.50 2.67 -13.51
CA PHE A 44 -4.15 3.19 -13.37
C PHE A 44 -3.93 3.77 -11.98
N SER A 45 -2.73 3.58 -11.42
CA SER A 45 -2.34 4.17 -10.14
C SER A 45 -1.03 4.92 -10.24
N VAL A 46 -0.99 6.08 -9.59
CA VAL A 46 0.21 6.93 -9.45
C VAL A 46 0.35 7.29 -7.99
N GLY A 47 1.58 7.30 -7.48
CA GLY A 47 1.78 7.72 -6.11
C GLY A 47 3.17 8.27 -5.83
N LEU A 48 3.26 8.91 -4.68
CA LEU A 48 4.50 9.40 -4.09
C LEU A 48 4.71 8.72 -2.75
N SER A 49 5.96 8.50 -2.39
CA SER A 49 6.32 7.93 -1.10
C SER A 49 7.51 8.65 -0.49
N PHE A 50 7.44 8.79 0.83
CA PHE A 50 8.54 9.25 1.67
C PHE A 50 8.78 8.21 2.76
N ARG A 51 10.02 7.73 2.89
CA ARG A 51 10.37 6.66 3.81
C ARG A 51 11.44 7.11 4.80
N TYR A 52 11.21 6.83 6.07
CA TYR A 52 12.19 6.90 7.13
C TYR A 52 12.74 5.49 7.42
N ILE A 53 14.06 5.35 7.41
CA ILE A 53 14.76 4.06 7.51
C ILE A 53 15.55 4.02 8.82
N PRO A 54 14.96 3.59 9.96
CA PRO A 54 15.69 3.49 11.23
C PRO A 54 16.82 2.47 11.17
N ASN A 55 16.62 1.33 10.51
CA ASN A 55 17.64 0.29 10.34
C ASN A 55 17.46 -0.46 9.01
N VAL A 56 18.39 -1.38 8.70
CA VAL A 56 18.41 -2.14 7.42
C VAL A 56 17.22 -3.09 7.24
N ARG A 57 16.48 -3.41 8.32
CA ARG A 57 15.33 -4.34 8.28
C ARG A 57 13.98 -3.68 8.42
N MET A 58 13.92 -2.43 8.89
CA MET A 58 12.68 -1.75 9.22
C MET A 58 12.63 -0.39 8.56
N ALA A 59 11.45 0.00 8.09
CA ALA A 59 11.19 1.34 7.61
C ALA A 59 9.76 1.77 7.92
N VAL A 60 9.54 3.07 8.03
CA VAL A 60 8.21 3.69 8.11
C VAL A 60 8.05 4.55 6.88
N ARG A 61 6.98 4.30 6.11
CA ARG A 61 6.74 4.95 4.83
C ARG A 61 5.41 5.71 4.84
N GLY A 62 5.45 7.01 4.62
CA GLY A 62 4.29 7.80 4.21
C GLY A 62 4.04 7.61 2.72
N VAL A 63 2.79 7.39 2.34
CA VAL A 63 2.38 7.13 0.95
C VAL A 63 1.19 8.01 0.61
N PHE A 64 1.25 8.62 -0.56
CA PHE A 64 0.10 9.27 -1.19
C PHE A 64 -0.10 8.64 -2.57
N ASN A 65 -1.27 8.03 -2.79
CA ASN A 65 -1.65 7.39 -4.05
C ASN A 65 -2.91 8.01 -4.63
N THR A 66 -2.95 8.07 -5.94
CA THR A 66 -4.15 8.30 -6.71
C THR A 66 -4.43 7.04 -7.52
N LEU A 67 -5.62 6.47 -7.37
CA LEU A 67 -6.02 5.24 -8.03
C LEU A 67 -7.32 5.48 -8.79
N SER A 68 -7.41 4.97 -10.01
CA SER A 68 -8.65 4.90 -10.76
C SER A 68 -9.23 3.48 -10.62
N LEU A 69 -10.48 3.38 -10.19
CA LEU A 69 -11.19 2.11 -10.14
C LEU A 69 -12.35 2.16 -11.11
N SER A 70 -12.58 1.05 -11.80
CA SER A 70 -13.76 0.85 -12.65
C SER A 70 -14.35 -0.54 -12.42
N GLY A 71 -15.67 -0.64 -12.47
CA GLY A 71 -16.38 -1.90 -12.38
C GLY A 71 -17.65 -1.86 -13.19
N ASN A 72 -18.12 -3.04 -13.60
CA ASN A 72 -19.35 -3.23 -14.36
C ASN A 72 -20.18 -4.32 -13.69
N THR A 73 -21.43 -4.01 -13.35
CA THR A 73 -22.34 -4.97 -12.69
C THR A 73 -22.79 -6.12 -13.60
N ALA A 74 -22.57 -6.05 -14.93
CA ALA A 74 -22.79 -7.18 -15.84
C ALA A 74 -21.87 -8.38 -15.52
N ASP A 75 -20.82 -8.17 -14.76
CA ASP A 75 -19.84 -9.19 -14.36
C ASP A 75 -20.21 -9.93 -13.06
N MET A 76 -21.34 -9.58 -12.45
CA MET A 76 -21.86 -10.28 -11.27
C MET A 76 -22.48 -11.63 -11.67
N GLU A 77 -22.22 -12.67 -10.86
CA GLU A 77 -22.87 -14.00 -11.05
C GLU A 77 -24.38 -13.96 -10.78
N ASN A 78 -24.85 -12.97 -10.01
CA ASN A 78 -26.27 -12.74 -9.74
C ASN A 78 -26.75 -11.47 -10.45
N VAL A 79 -27.65 -11.65 -11.41
CA VAL A 79 -28.26 -10.54 -12.13
C VAL A 79 -29.13 -9.72 -11.18
N LEU A 80 -28.95 -8.40 -11.20
CA LEU A 80 -29.78 -7.48 -10.43
C LEU A 80 -31.27 -7.64 -10.81
N PRO A 81 -32.22 -7.42 -9.88
CA PRO A 81 -33.63 -7.31 -10.21
C PRO A 81 -33.77 -6.29 -11.32
N ASP A 82 -34.51 -6.64 -12.40
CA ASP A 82 -34.72 -5.86 -13.62
C ASP A 82 -33.57 -5.85 -14.66
N GLY A 83 -32.50 -6.62 -14.49
CA GLY A 83 -31.42 -6.74 -15.49
C GLY A 83 -30.66 -5.45 -15.78
N MET A 84 -30.70 -4.48 -14.85
CA MET A 84 -29.99 -3.20 -15.01
C MET A 84 -28.49 -3.38 -14.86
N VAL A 85 -27.71 -2.86 -15.82
CA VAL A 85 -26.25 -2.85 -15.82
C VAL A 85 -25.79 -1.46 -15.48
N TYR A 86 -24.96 -1.34 -14.44
CA TYR A 86 -24.35 -0.09 -14.03
C TYR A 86 -22.83 -0.16 -14.21
N ASP A 87 -22.30 0.82 -14.92
CA ASP A 87 -20.86 1.10 -14.97
C ASP A 87 -20.54 2.17 -13.95
N PHE A 88 -19.53 1.94 -13.11
CA PHE A 88 -19.02 2.99 -12.24
C PHE A 88 -17.54 3.25 -12.48
N LYS A 89 -17.16 4.51 -12.35
CA LYS A 89 -15.79 4.98 -12.34
C LYS A 89 -15.56 5.77 -11.06
N SER A 90 -14.69 5.28 -10.22
CA SER A 90 -14.33 5.93 -8.96
C SER A 90 -12.86 6.32 -8.98
N GLN A 91 -12.57 7.52 -8.50
CA GLN A 91 -11.22 7.99 -8.25
C GLN A 91 -10.97 8.01 -6.76
N ILE A 92 -9.89 7.33 -6.33
CA ILE A 92 -9.51 7.24 -4.94
C ILE A 92 -8.19 7.98 -4.73
N TYR A 93 -8.17 8.86 -3.74
CA TYR A 93 -6.97 9.47 -3.18
C TYR A 93 -6.69 8.81 -1.83
N ASP A 94 -5.59 8.09 -1.73
CA ASP A 94 -5.19 7.33 -0.56
C ASP A 94 -3.97 7.96 0.10
N LEU A 95 -4.12 8.38 1.35
CA LEU A 95 -3.03 8.90 2.18
C LEU A 95 -2.86 8.00 3.40
N GLY A 96 -1.66 7.45 3.58
CA GLY A 96 -1.42 6.52 4.67
C GLY A 96 0.02 6.45 5.15
N VAL A 97 0.17 5.83 6.30
CA VAL A 97 1.48 5.49 6.89
C VAL A 97 1.58 3.97 6.96
N ARG A 98 2.67 3.44 6.46
CA ARG A 98 2.93 2.00 6.38
C ARG A 98 4.23 1.65 7.07
N TYR A 99 4.23 0.60 7.85
CA TYR A 99 5.43 -0.05 8.37
C TYR A 99 5.92 -1.09 7.37
N GLU A 100 7.23 -1.15 7.14
CA GLU A 100 7.86 -2.14 6.25
C GLU A 100 8.86 -2.99 7.05
N PHE A 101 8.80 -4.31 6.82
CA PHE A 101 9.75 -5.26 7.36
C PHE A 101 10.49 -5.97 6.24
N ASN A 102 11.80 -5.79 6.17
CA ASN A 102 12.69 -6.43 5.21
C ASN A 102 13.19 -7.78 5.76
N PHE A 103 13.01 -8.86 5.00
CA PHE A 103 13.47 -10.19 5.42
C PHE A 103 15.00 -10.30 5.42
N PHE A 104 15.67 -9.60 4.52
CA PHE A 104 17.14 -9.55 4.49
C PHE A 104 17.65 -8.17 4.89
N PRO A 105 18.87 -8.08 5.48
CA PRO A 105 19.54 -6.81 5.70
C PRO A 105 19.73 -6.08 4.36
N TYR A 106 18.94 -5.03 4.14
CA TYR A 106 18.87 -4.36 2.87
C TYR A 106 19.83 -3.18 2.78
N GLY A 107 20.69 -3.19 1.77
CA GLY A 107 21.62 -2.08 1.57
C GLY A 107 22.79 -2.45 0.66
N VAL A 108 23.65 -1.45 0.46
CA VAL A 108 24.97 -1.57 -0.15
C VAL A 108 25.98 -1.01 0.85
N GLY A 109 26.99 -1.75 1.14
CA GLY A 109 28.01 -1.35 2.11
C GLY A 109 29.11 -2.39 2.23
N GLU A 110 29.87 -2.30 3.31
CA GLU A 110 31.03 -3.12 3.54
C GLU A 110 30.71 -4.61 3.74
N THR A 111 31.61 -5.46 3.29
CA THR A 111 31.43 -6.92 3.22
C THR A 111 31.10 -7.56 4.59
N TYR A 112 31.61 -6.99 5.70
CA TYR A 112 31.33 -7.51 7.05
C TYR A 112 29.88 -7.31 7.50
N LYS A 113 29.17 -6.34 6.93
CA LYS A 113 27.76 -6.06 7.26
C LYS A 113 26.78 -7.04 6.62
N ARG A 114 27.22 -7.91 5.73
CA ARG A 114 26.40 -8.90 5.00
C ARG A 114 25.12 -8.34 4.39
N LEU A 115 25.18 -7.09 3.92
CA LEU A 115 24.05 -6.41 3.30
C LEU A 115 23.73 -7.05 1.94
N ARG A 116 22.46 -7.11 1.62
CA ARG A 116 21.98 -7.60 0.32
C ARG A 116 21.38 -6.46 -0.49
N ARG A 117 21.66 -6.46 -1.79
CA ARG A 117 21.09 -5.49 -2.74
C ARG A 117 19.61 -5.71 -3.03
N TRP A 118 19.05 -6.83 -2.62
CA TRP A 118 17.65 -7.15 -2.78
C TRP A 118 17.06 -7.73 -1.51
N THR A 119 15.78 -7.49 -1.30
CA THR A 119 15.04 -8.06 -0.19
C THR A 119 13.56 -8.18 -0.50
N PRO A 120 12.91 -9.31 -0.21
CA PRO A 120 11.48 -9.33 -0.06
C PRO A 120 11.11 -8.58 1.23
N TYR A 121 9.93 -7.96 1.23
CA TYR A 121 9.43 -7.25 2.40
C TYR A 121 7.92 -7.39 2.53
N LEU A 122 7.45 -7.24 3.76
CA LEU A 122 6.04 -7.09 4.09
C LEU A 122 5.76 -5.64 4.47
N THR A 123 4.56 -5.19 4.16
CA THR A 123 4.08 -3.87 4.55
C THR A 123 2.70 -3.96 5.15
N ALA A 124 2.47 -3.21 6.21
CA ALA A 124 1.18 -3.07 6.86
C ALA A 124 1.04 -1.63 7.36
N GLY A 125 -0.17 -1.08 7.34
CA GLY A 125 -0.33 0.30 7.73
C GLY A 125 -1.78 0.70 8.01
N VAL A 126 -1.94 2.00 8.17
CA VAL A 126 -3.25 2.65 8.31
C VAL A 126 -3.28 3.89 7.41
N GLY A 127 -4.44 4.21 6.91
CA GLY A 127 -4.61 5.35 6.03
C GLY A 127 -6.05 5.83 5.98
N VAL A 128 -6.23 6.84 5.14
CA VAL A 128 -7.54 7.43 4.83
C VAL A 128 -7.66 7.52 3.31
N ALA A 129 -8.75 6.97 2.78
CA ALA A 129 -9.10 7.08 1.38
C ALA A 129 -10.22 8.10 1.20
N LEU A 130 -10.05 8.97 0.21
CA LEU A 130 -11.05 9.87 -0.32
C LEU A 130 -11.50 9.31 -1.66
N ALA A 131 -12.70 8.76 -1.74
CA ALA A 131 -13.29 8.28 -2.97
C ALA A 131 -14.25 9.30 -3.54
N THR A 132 -14.15 9.56 -4.84
CA THR A 132 -15.07 10.43 -5.58
C THR A 132 -15.72 9.61 -6.69
N CYS A 133 -17.04 9.45 -6.60
CA CYS A 133 -17.88 8.76 -7.58
C CYS A 133 -19.09 9.64 -7.91
N ASP A 134 -19.32 9.94 -9.18
CA ASP A 134 -20.48 10.71 -9.70
C ASP A 134 -20.81 12.00 -8.93
N GLY A 135 -19.75 12.77 -8.55
CA GLY A 135 -19.91 14.04 -7.82
C GLY A 135 -20.16 13.90 -6.32
N ASN A 136 -20.22 12.69 -5.78
CA ASN A 136 -20.26 12.44 -4.34
C ASN A 136 -18.87 12.05 -3.84
N SER A 137 -18.47 12.60 -2.70
CA SER A 137 -17.20 12.25 -2.05
C SER A 137 -17.47 11.50 -0.76
N ALA A 138 -16.72 10.42 -0.55
CA ALA A 138 -16.74 9.65 0.67
C ALA A 138 -15.34 9.54 1.26
N VAL A 139 -15.24 9.67 2.59
CA VAL A 139 -13.98 9.49 3.33
C VAL A 139 -14.08 8.18 4.09
N ALA A 140 -13.07 7.34 3.96
CA ALA A 140 -13.01 6.06 4.63
C ALA A 140 -11.63 5.81 5.24
N PRO A 141 -11.55 5.41 6.51
CA PRO A 141 -10.32 4.83 7.03
C PRO A 141 -10.04 3.51 6.35
N ASN A 142 -8.75 3.20 6.17
CA ASN A 142 -8.32 1.98 5.50
C ASN A 142 -7.14 1.31 6.19
N ILE A 143 -6.97 0.02 5.92
CA ILE A 143 -5.83 -0.78 6.36
C ILE A 143 -5.20 -1.42 5.12
N PRO A 144 -4.09 -0.88 4.62
CA PRO A 144 -3.28 -1.51 3.58
C PRO A 144 -2.40 -2.63 4.16
N LEU A 145 -2.42 -3.78 3.49
CA LEU A 145 -1.51 -4.90 3.71
C LEU A 145 -0.85 -5.25 2.38
N GLY A 146 0.44 -5.52 2.39
CA GLY A 146 1.11 -5.82 1.13
C GLY A 146 2.42 -6.57 1.31
N PHE A 147 2.92 -7.02 0.18
CA PHE A 147 4.24 -7.62 0.07
C PHE A 147 4.91 -7.15 -1.21
N GLY A 148 6.23 -7.18 -1.21
CA GLY A 148 6.97 -6.76 -2.37
C GLY A 148 8.42 -7.20 -2.34
N VAL A 149 9.14 -6.82 -3.39
CA VAL A 149 10.58 -7.03 -3.50
C VAL A 149 11.22 -5.70 -3.84
N LYS A 150 12.30 -5.38 -3.16
CA LYS A 150 13.14 -4.21 -3.43
C LYS A 150 14.51 -4.64 -3.97
N TYR A 151 15.01 -3.89 -4.93
CA TYR A 151 16.34 -4.04 -5.49
C TYR A 151 17.07 -2.70 -5.53
N LYS A 152 18.35 -2.70 -5.19
CA LYS A 152 19.21 -1.51 -5.17
C LYS A 152 20.22 -1.59 -6.33
N PRO A 153 19.92 -1.00 -7.50
CA PRO A 153 20.83 -0.99 -8.64
C PRO A 153 22.09 -0.16 -8.36
N ARG A 154 21.93 0.96 -7.67
CA ARG A 154 23.01 1.85 -7.23
C ARG A 154 22.87 2.17 -5.75
N GLU A 155 23.89 2.75 -5.16
CA GLU A 155 23.98 3.01 -3.72
C GLU A 155 22.79 3.80 -3.16
N ARG A 156 22.27 4.78 -3.90
CA ARG A 156 21.17 5.66 -3.47
C ARG A 156 19.83 5.37 -4.16
N TRP A 157 19.83 4.53 -5.21
CA TRP A 157 18.63 4.25 -6.00
C TRP A 157 18.02 2.91 -5.61
N ASN A 158 16.73 2.90 -5.36
CA ASN A 158 15.96 1.70 -5.11
C ASN A 158 14.88 1.55 -6.19
N VAL A 159 14.67 0.33 -6.62
CA VAL A 159 13.53 -0.07 -7.47
C VAL A 159 12.76 -1.12 -6.71
N GLY A 160 11.45 -0.98 -6.64
CA GLY A 160 10.57 -1.91 -5.94
C GLY A 160 9.40 -2.35 -6.79
N LEU A 161 8.97 -3.59 -6.57
CA LEU A 161 7.70 -4.12 -7.03
C LEU A 161 6.89 -4.49 -5.79
N GLU A 162 5.68 -3.96 -5.68
CA GLU A 162 4.80 -4.15 -4.51
C GLU A 162 3.39 -4.53 -4.97
N PHE A 163 2.83 -5.51 -4.29
CA PHE A 163 1.41 -5.82 -4.33
C PHE A 163 0.79 -5.43 -2.99
N THR A 164 -0.26 -4.64 -3.03
CA THR A 164 -0.98 -4.17 -1.84
C THR A 164 -2.46 -4.50 -1.97
N MET A 165 -3.04 -5.04 -0.92
CA MET A 165 -4.49 -5.14 -0.73
C MET A 165 -4.90 -4.18 0.38
N THR A 166 -5.88 -3.36 0.11
CA THR A 166 -6.37 -2.35 1.06
C THR A 166 -7.83 -2.62 1.37
N LYS A 167 -8.10 -2.76 2.65
CA LYS A 167 -9.45 -2.87 3.18
C LYS A 167 -9.97 -1.51 3.60
N ASN A 168 -11.11 -1.08 3.04
CA ASN A 168 -11.81 0.14 3.44
C ASN A 168 -12.92 -0.18 4.44
N PHE A 169 -13.16 0.76 5.36
CA PHE A 169 -14.21 0.65 6.37
C PHE A 169 -15.44 1.50 6.03
N SER A 170 -15.72 1.72 4.75
CA SER A 170 -16.91 2.45 4.30
C SER A 170 -17.47 1.79 3.05
N ASP A 171 -18.78 1.55 3.05
CA ASP A 171 -19.58 1.00 1.95
C ASP A 171 -20.01 2.07 0.94
N LYS A 172 -19.39 3.26 0.94
CA LYS A 172 -19.80 4.39 0.10
C LYS A 172 -18.83 4.69 -1.05
N ILE A 173 -17.87 3.81 -1.26
CA ILE A 173 -16.82 4.00 -2.28
C ILE A 173 -17.39 3.75 -3.68
N ASP A 174 -18.42 2.92 -3.80
CA ASP A 174 -19.06 2.49 -5.07
C ASP A 174 -20.21 3.41 -5.51
N GLY A 175 -20.52 4.48 -4.74
CA GLY A 175 -21.63 5.37 -4.99
C GLY A 175 -22.93 4.98 -4.26
N LYS A 176 -23.89 5.93 -4.20
CA LYS A 176 -25.12 5.76 -3.46
C LYS A 176 -26.08 4.70 -4.04
N GLN A 177 -25.93 4.35 -5.31
CA GLN A 177 -26.83 3.44 -6.00
C GLN A 177 -26.56 1.96 -5.69
N LEU A 178 -25.33 1.63 -5.26
CA LEU A 178 -24.92 0.28 -4.85
C LEU A 178 -24.96 0.07 -3.34
N ASN A 179 -25.37 1.09 -2.58
CA ASN A 179 -25.44 1.03 -1.13
C ASN A 179 -26.69 0.23 -0.70
N ASP A 180 -26.47 -0.94 -0.11
CA ASP A 180 -27.50 -1.79 0.49
C ASP A 180 -28.57 -2.35 -0.48
N LEU A 181 -28.13 -2.93 -1.61
CA LEU A 181 -28.99 -3.55 -2.65
C LEU A 181 -29.94 -4.64 -2.12
N TYR A 182 -29.63 -5.26 -1.01
CA TYR A 182 -30.41 -6.37 -0.44
C TYR A 182 -30.98 -6.11 0.96
N GLY A 183 -30.79 -4.90 1.55
CA GLY A 183 -31.29 -4.57 2.91
C GLY A 183 -30.74 -5.46 4.02
N ILE A 184 -29.64 -6.19 3.78
CA ILE A 184 -29.06 -7.12 4.70
C ILE A 184 -27.86 -6.45 5.36
N LYS A 185 -28.05 -5.88 6.54
CA LYS A 185 -26.95 -5.41 7.40
C LYS A 185 -26.11 -6.62 7.81
N SER A 186 -25.12 -6.97 7.04
CA SER A 186 -24.20 -8.04 7.37
C SER A 186 -23.01 -7.54 8.18
N SER A 187 -22.46 -8.44 8.99
CA SER A 187 -21.37 -8.24 9.96
C SER A 187 -20.22 -7.36 9.44
N PHE A 188 -19.62 -6.55 10.32
CA PHE A 188 -18.45 -5.69 10.17
C PHE A 188 -17.29 -6.23 9.27
N LEU A 189 -17.22 -7.54 9.06
CA LEU A 189 -16.20 -8.19 8.22
C LEU A 189 -16.68 -8.52 6.80
N LYS A 190 -17.98 -8.48 6.51
CA LYS A 190 -18.55 -9.01 5.28
C LYS A 190 -18.98 -7.94 4.26
N ASN A 191 -19.16 -6.70 4.69
CA ASN A 191 -19.68 -5.57 3.89
C ASN A 191 -18.61 -4.47 3.76
N THR A 192 -17.39 -4.81 3.34
CA THR A 192 -16.32 -3.81 3.21
C THR A 192 -15.58 -4.02 1.90
N ASP A 193 -15.42 -2.92 1.17
CA ASP A 193 -14.74 -2.90 -0.11
C ASP A 193 -13.25 -3.13 0.01
N TRP A 194 -12.73 -3.97 -0.88
CA TRP A 194 -11.31 -4.20 -1.02
C TRP A 194 -10.84 -3.64 -2.36
N TYR A 195 -9.71 -3.01 -2.36
CA TYR A 195 -9.00 -2.74 -3.61
C TYR A 195 -7.57 -3.25 -3.54
N SER A 196 -7.06 -3.66 -4.68
CA SER A 196 -5.70 -4.12 -4.86
C SER A 196 -4.92 -3.15 -5.73
N ASN A 197 -3.61 -3.10 -5.53
CA ASN A 197 -2.71 -2.31 -6.34
C ASN A 197 -1.40 -3.08 -6.55
N ILE A 198 -0.97 -3.21 -7.82
CA ILE A 198 0.38 -3.65 -8.17
C ILE A 198 1.14 -2.44 -8.67
N SER A 199 2.26 -2.11 -8.04
CA SER A 199 3.03 -0.92 -8.39
C SER A 199 4.53 -1.20 -8.49
N VAL A 200 5.16 -0.50 -9.43
CA VAL A 200 6.61 -0.38 -9.53
C VAL A 200 6.99 0.98 -8.98
N SER A 201 7.97 1.02 -8.11
CA SER A 201 8.47 2.24 -7.47
C SER A 201 9.93 2.48 -7.79
N VAL A 202 10.29 3.75 -7.90
CA VAL A 202 11.68 4.21 -7.99
C VAL A 202 11.88 5.26 -6.91
N THR A 203 12.84 5.04 -6.01
CA THR A 203 13.11 5.94 -4.89
C THR A 203 14.59 6.26 -4.77
N TYR A 204 14.88 7.43 -4.19
CA TYR A 204 16.22 7.95 -3.99
C TYR A 204 16.48 8.18 -2.50
N GLU A 205 17.59 7.60 -2.00
CA GLU A 205 18.02 7.71 -0.61
C GLU A 205 18.88 8.96 -0.35
N PHE A 206 18.62 9.62 0.77
CA PHE A 206 19.35 10.80 1.23
C PHE A 206 19.45 10.87 2.75
N GLY A 207 20.15 11.88 3.26
CA GLY A 207 20.38 12.02 4.71
C GLY A 207 21.35 10.97 5.22
N GLU A 208 22.62 11.07 4.82
CA GLU A 208 23.68 10.17 5.26
C GLU A 208 23.87 10.22 6.78
N ARG A 209 23.97 9.06 7.43
CA ARG A 209 24.32 8.97 8.84
C ARG A 209 25.81 9.12 9.00
N CYS A 210 26.22 9.89 10.00
CA CYS A 210 27.61 10.01 10.36
C CYS A 210 28.11 8.67 10.92
N SER A 211 29.05 8.02 10.22
CA SER A 211 29.61 6.75 10.65
C SER A 211 30.67 6.89 11.77
N THR A 212 31.07 8.12 12.09
CA THR A 212 32.24 8.43 12.97
C THR A 212 31.85 9.22 14.24
N CYS A 213 30.57 9.41 14.51
CA CYS A 213 30.15 10.03 15.76
C CYS A 213 30.30 9.02 16.90
N HIS A 214 31.54 8.85 17.41
CA HIS A 214 31.72 8.37 18.76
C HIS A 214 31.28 9.49 19.70
N TYR A 215 30.27 9.21 20.52
CA TYR A 215 30.06 10.00 21.73
C TYR A 215 31.35 9.88 22.56
N VAL A 216 32.05 10.97 22.67
CA VAL A 216 33.08 11.14 23.69
C VAL A 216 32.33 11.69 24.90
N ASP A 217 32.05 10.81 25.87
CA ASP A 217 31.64 11.21 27.21
C ASP A 217 32.76 11.95 27.90
#